data_b7d77ae1e9c1bfd9c3531d4c6256a3ac
#
_entry.id   b7d77ae1e9c1bfd9c3531d4c6256a3ac
#
_cell.length_a   1.000
_cell.length_b   1.000
_cell.length_c   1.000
_cell.angle_alpha   90.00
_cell.angle_beta   90.00
_cell.angle_gamma   90.00
#
_symmetry.space_group_name_H-M   'P 1'
#
loop_
_entity.id
_entity.type
_entity.pdbx_description
1 polymer ?
#
loop_
_entity_poly.entity_id
_entity_poly.type
_entity_poly.pdbx_seq_one_letter_code
_entity_poly.pdbx_strand_id
1 'polypeptide(L)'
;MEKKDNVVTLETPIKRGEIEISQVEIIKPNAGALRGVGLAAVANADVDALLIVLPRITLPNLTKDEVSKMDLSDLVALAGAVIGFLSPKSER
;
A
#
# COMPACT_ATOMS: atom_id res chain seq x y z
N MET A 1 12.15 20.05 -6.70
CA MET A 1 11.21 19.66 -6.03
C MET A 1 11.04 18.25 -6.00
N GLU A 2 10.55 17.81 -4.99
CA GLU A 2 10.41 16.51 -4.87
C GLU A 2 9.18 15.96 -5.36
N LYS A 3 9.14 14.88 -5.98
CA LYS A 3 8.04 14.22 -6.34
C LYS A 3 7.79 13.12 -5.44
N LYS A 4 6.59 12.91 -4.99
CA LYS A 4 6.26 11.83 -4.15
C LYS A 4 5.84 10.69 -5.00
N ASP A 5 6.79 9.86 -5.37
CA ASP A 5 6.49 8.72 -6.20
C ASP A 5 5.73 7.65 -5.45
N ASN A 6 5.69 7.77 -4.13
CA ASN A 6 5.01 6.78 -3.31
C ASN A 6 3.59 7.20 -2.92
N VAL A 7 3.04 8.21 -3.56
CA VAL A 7 1.66 8.62 -3.30
C VAL A 7 0.77 8.06 -4.38
N VAL A 8 -0.28 7.37 -3.98
CA VAL A 8 -1.21 6.77 -4.92
C VAL A 8 -2.54 7.51 -4.81
N THR A 9 -3.07 7.95 -5.93
CA THR A 9 -4.38 8.60 -5.95
C THR A 9 -5.43 7.53 -6.20
N LEU A 10 -6.41 7.44 -5.31
CA LEU A 10 -7.42 6.42 -5.42
C LEU A 10 -8.52 6.87 -6.38
N GLU A 11 -8.98 5.95 -7.22
CA GLU A 11 -10.07 6.27 -8.12
C GLU A 11 -11.37 6.27 -7.35
N THR A 12 -11.46 5.45 -6.31
CA THR A 12 -12.63 5.41 -5.46
C THR A 12 -12.19 5.79 -4.05
N PRO A 13 -12.37 7.04 -3.65
CA PRO A 13 -11.90 7.47 -2.34
C PRO A 13 -12.53 6.66 -1.22
N ILE A 14 -11.80 6.51 -0.14
CA ILE A 14 -12.27 5.79 1.02
C ILE A 14 -12.96 6.78 1.94
N LYS A 15 -14.17 6.46 2.36
CA LYS A 15 -14.87 7.35 3.25
C LYS A 15 -14.71 6.89 4.67
N ARG A 16 -14.25 7.82 5.52
CA ARG A 16 -14.04 7.53 6.92
C ARG A 16 -14.80 8.60 7.69
N GLY A 17 -16.05 8.30 8.01
CA GLY A 17 -16.90 9.30 8.64
C GLY A 17 -17.15 10.43 7.66
N GLU A 18 -16.77 11.64 8.05
CA GLU A 18 -16.94 12.77 7.17
C GLU A 18 -15.67 13.07 6.39
N ILE A 19 -14.64 12.27 6.56
CA ILE A 19 -13.38 12.48 5.88
C ILE A 19 -13.31 11.56 4.69
N GLU A 20 -12.78 12.08 3.58
CA GLU A 20 -12.63 11.26 2.41
C GLU A 20 -11.16 11.15 2.11
N ILE A 21 -10.66 9.94 1.99
CA ILE A 21 -9.25 9.69 1.71
C ILE A 21 -9.12 9.42 0.22
N SER A 22 -8.56 10.37 -0.52
CA SER A 22 -8.39 10.20 -1.96
C SER A 22 -6.96 9.92 -2.36
N GLN A 23 -6.01 10.12 -1.46
CA GLN A 23 -4.62 9.81 -1.74
C GLN A 23 -4.03 9.09 -0.57
N VAL A 24 -3.17 8.12 -0.84
CA VAL A 24 -2.52 7.34 0.20
C VAL A 24 -1.03 7.32 -0.10
N GLU A 25 -0.23 7.65 0.89
CA GLU A 25 1.21 7.58 0.74
C GLU A 25 1.68 6.23 1.26
N ILE A 26 2.54 5.56 0.51
CA ILE A 26 3.12 4.29 0.93
C ILE A 26 4.46 4.58 1.54
N ILE A 27 4.64 4.22 2.81
CA ILE A 27 5.90 4.41 3.49
C ILE A 27 6.80 3.23 3.15
N LYS A 28 8.06 3.48 2.84
CA LYS A 28 8.97 2.42 2.49
C LYS A 28 9.02 1.40 3.62
N PRO A 29 8.70 0.15 3.34
CA PRO A 29 8.64 -0.84 4.41
C PRO A 29 10.03 -1.30 4.81
N ASN A 30 10.20 -1.60 6.08
CA ASN A 30 11.44 -2.26 6.52
C ASN A 30 11.06 -3.70 6.83
N ALA A 31 12.03 -4.48 7.26
CA ALA A 31 11.79 -5.90 7.51
C ALA A 31 10.71 -6.12 8.56
N GLY A 32 10.64 -5.25 9.55
CA GLY A 32 9.63 -5.41 10.59
C GLY A 32 8.21 -5.22 10.07
N ALA A 33 8.03 -4.42 9.05
CA ALA A 33 6.70 -4.21 8.49
C ALA A 33 6.17 -5.47 7.83
N LEU A 34 7.06 -6.37 7.42
CA LEU A 34 6.64 -7.59 6.75
C LEU A 34 6.60 -8.78 7.69
N ARG A 35 6.77 -8.53 9.00
CA ARG A 35 6.77 -9.64 9.93
C ARG A 35 5.45 -10.38 9.87
N GLY A 36 5.49 -11.68 9.79
CA GLY A 36 4.31 -12.51 9.68
C GLY A 36 3.80 -12.67 8.27
N VAL A 37 4.50 -12.07 7.31
CA VAL A 37 4.06 -12.12 5.93
C VAL A 37 5.25 -12.53 5.09
N GLY A 38 5.06 -13.46 4.16
CA GLY A 38 6.16 -13.90 3.31
C GLY A 38 6.47 -12.85 2.25
N LEU A 39 7.76 -12.68 1.97
CA LEU A 39 8.15 -11.74 0.93
C LEU A 39 7.59 -12.15 -0.42
N ALA A 40 7.55 -13.46 -0.70
CA ALA A 40 7.03 -13.92 -1.97
C ALA A 40 5.54 -13.57 -2.11
N ALA A 41 4.80 -13.65 -1.01
CA ALA A 41 3.38 -13.32 -1.07
C ALA A 41 3.19 -11.84 -1.40
N VAL A 42 4.00 -10.98 -0.80
CA VAL A 42 3.89 -9.56 -1.08
C VAL A 42 4.32 -9.28 -2.52
N ALA A 43 5.38 -9.91 -2.97
CA ALA A 43 5.86 -9.71 -4.34
C ALA A 43 4.85 -10.18 -5.37
N ASN A 44 4.02 -11.15 -5.00
CA ASN A 44 3.00 -11.64 -5.90
C ASN A 44 1.68 -10.90 -5.74
N ALA A 45 1.67 -9.86 -4.94
CA ALA A 45 0.48 -9.05 -4.68
C ALA A 45 -0.65 -9.88 -4.09
N ASP A 46 -0.30 -10.80 -3.19
CA ASP A 46 -1.29 -11.65 -2.55
C ASP A 46 -2.19 -10.79 -1.68
N VAL A 47 -3.49 -10.89 -1.86
CA VAL A 47 -4.42 -10.03 -1.15
C VAL A 47 -4.33 -10.21 0.36
N ASP A 48 -4.20 -11.45 0.83
CA ASP A 48 -4.10 -11.67 2.26
C ASP A 48 -2.85 -10.99 2.83
N ALA A 49 -1.76 -11.01 2.08
CA ALA A 49 -0.54 -10.36 2.53
C ALA A 49 -0.74 -8.85 2.55
N LEU A 50 -1.40 -8.30 1.54
CA LEU A 50 -1.62 -6.87 1.48
C LEU A 50 -2.54 -6.40 2.59
N LEU A 51 -3.51 -7.22 2.98
CA LEU A 51 -4.40 -6.85 4.07
C LEU A 51 -3.63 -6.69 5.38
N ILE A 52 -2.51 -7.36 5.51
CA ILE A 52 -1.70 -7.24 6.70
C ILE A 52 -0.69 -6.10 6.58
N VAL A 53 -0.08 -5.98 5.42
CA VAL A 53 1.02 -5.03 5.24
C VAL A 53 0.54 -3.60 5.04
N LEU A 54 -0.46 -3.40 4.20
CA LEU A 54 -0.87 -2.04 3.88
C LEU A 54 -1.25 -1.20 5.11
N PRO A 55 -1.97 -1.76 6.09
CA PRO A 55 -2.27 -0.93 7.26
C PRO A 55 -1.04 -0.47 8.02
N ARG A 56 0.09 -1.15 7.84
CA ARG A 56 1.30 -0.80 8.57
C ARG A 56 2.12 0.26 7.88
N ILE A 57 1.94 0.41 6.56
CA ILE A 57 2.84 1.26 5.79
C ILE A 57 2.11 2.32 4.97
N THR A 58 0.91 2.67 5.36
CA THR A 58 0.16 3.70 4.62
C THR A 58 -0.06 4.92 5.50
N LEU A 59 -0.14 6.09 4.86
CA LEU A 59 -0.49 7.34 5.52
C LEU A 59 -1.56 8.03 4.67
N PRO A 60 -2.71 8.28 5.23
CA PRO A 60 -3.11 7.92 6.60
C PRO A 60 -3.20 6.40 6.72
N ASN A 61 -3.01 5.89 7.91
CA ASN A 61 -3.02 4.44 8.11
C ASN A 61 -4.39 3.90 7.74
N LEU A 62 -4.40 2.96 6.82
CA LEU A 62 -5.64 2.32 6.45
C LEU A 62 -5.90 1.17 7.40
N THR A 63 -7.16 0.83 7.61
CA THR A 63 -7.47 -0.33 8.42
C THR A 63 -7.59 -1.54 7.51
N LYS A 64 -7.50 -2.72 8.09
CA LYS A 64 -7.66 -3.94 7.33
C LYS A 64 -9.02 -3.97 6.63
N ASP A 65 -10.05 -3.49 7.31
CA ASP A 65 -11.38 -3.46 6.75
C ASP A 65 -11.45 -2.52 5.55
N GLU A 66 -10.79 -1.36 5.65
CA GLU A 66 -10.79 -0.42 4.55
C GLU A 66 -10.08 -1.01 3.34
N VAL A 67 -8.98 -1.71 3.57
CA VAL A 67 -8.26 -2.32 2.46
C VAL A 67 -9.10 -3.42 1.83
N SER A 68 -9.79 -4.21 2.65
CA SER A 68 -10.58 -5.32 2.11
C SER A 68 -11.76 -4.84 1.28
N LYS A 69 -12.23 -3.62 1.52
CA LYS A 69 -13.36 -3.11 0.78
C LYS A 69 -12.96 -2.20 -0.36
N MET A 70 -11.66 -2.05 -0.57
CA MET A 70 -11.16 -1.14 -1.58
C MET A 70 -11.45 -1.65 -2.98
N ASP A 71 -11.64 -0.71 -3.91
CA ASP A 71 -11.80 -1.07 -5.29
C ASP A 71 -10.55 -1.80 -5.75
N LEU A 72 -10.73 -2.83 -6.56
CA LEU A 72 -9.61 -3.67 -6.96
C LEU A 72 -8.54 -2.88 -7.70
N SER A 73 -8.94 -1.93 -8.55
CA SER A 73 -7.94 -1.16 -9.28
C SER A 73 -7.09 -0.33 -8.33
N ASP A 74 -7.69 0.17 -7.26
CA ASP A 74 -6.93 0.94 -6.28
C ASP A 74 -6.00 0.04 -5.50
N LEU A 75 -6.46 -1.17 -5.17
CA LEU A 75 -5.62 -2.12 -4.47
C LEU A 75 -4.42 -2.51 -5.32
N VAL A 76 -4.63 -2.70 -6.62
CA VAL A 76 -3.54 -3.04 -7.52
C VAL A 76 -2.53 -1.89 -7.59
N ALA A 77 -3.00 -0.65 -7.58
CA ALA A 77 -2.11 0.49 -7.60
C ALA A 77 -1.26 0.55 -6.34
N LEU A 78 -1.87 0.28 -5.20
CA LEU A 78 -1.11 0.27 -3.95
C LEU A 78 -0.12 -0.90 -3.92
N ALA A 79 -0.54 -2.05 -4.43
CA ALA A 79 0.35 -3.20 -4.50
C ALA A 79 1.57 -2.92 -5.37
N GLY A 80 1.34 -2.24 -6.48
CA GLY A 80 2.44 -1.89 -7.36
C GLY A 80 3.45 -1.00 -6.66
N ALA A 81 2.97 -0.05 -5.86
CA ALA A 81 3.87 0.83 -5.13
C ALA A 81 4.68 0.05 -4.10
N VAL A 82 4.04 -0.90 -3.42
CA VAL A 82 4.74 -1.72 -2.43
C VAL A 82 5.80 -2.58 -3.11
N ILE A 83 5.43 -3.22 -4.21
CA ILE A 83 6.36 -4.08 -4.93
C ILE A 83 7.55 -3.27 -5.43
N GLY A 84 7.30 -2.02 -5.82
CA GLY A 84 8.38 -1.16 -6.26
C GLY A 84 9.44 -0.96 -5.18
N PHE A 85 9.04 -0.92 -3.91
CA PHE A 85 9.99 -0.77 -2.84
C PHE A 85 10.78 -2.05 -2.59
N LEU A 86 10.27 -3.21 -3.01
CA LEU A 86 10.98 -4.44 -2.79
C LEU A 86 12.05 -4.70 -3.83
N SER A 87 11.99 -4.00 -4.95
CA SER A 87 12.95 -4.21 -6.00
C SER A 87 14.27 -3.53 -5.69
N PRO A 88 15.39 -4.16 -6.01
CA PRO A 88 16.67 -3.52 -5.76
C PRO A 88 16.82 -2.30 -6.63
N LYS A 89 17.51 -1.31 -6.13
CA LYS A 89 17.70 -0.13 -6.88
C LYS A 89 19.03 -0.06 -7.49
N SER A 90 19.45 -1.07 -8.11
CA SER A 90 20.80 -1.17 -8.58
C SER A 90 21.10 -0.18 -9.66
N GLU A 91 20.12 0.24 -10.38
CA GLU A 91 20.39 1.12 -11.37
C GLU A 91 19.95 2.40 -11.15
N ARG A 92 19.59 2.74 -10.05
CA ARG A 92 19.10 4.02 -9.79
C ARG A 92 20.11 4.93 -9.44
#